data_6ff46a1158240597286234a611f56fda
#
_entry.id   6ff46a1158240597286234a611f56fda
#
_cell.length_a   1.000
_cell.length_b   1.000
_cell.length_c   1.000
_cell.angle_alpha   90.00
_cell.angle_beta   90.00
_cell.angle_gamma   90.00
#
_symmetry.space_group_name_H-M   'P 1'
#
loop_
_entity.id
_entity.type
_entity.pdbx_description
1 polymer ?
#
loop_
_entity_poly.entity_id
_entity_poly.type
_entity_poly.pdbx_seq_one_letter_code
_entity_poly.pdbx_strand_id
1 'polypeptide(L)'
;GCDTIRNVFVYQRTATACNMVAGRDKTFAEALAGQSTECAPVAVGAEHPLFILYTSGSTGKPKGVQHSTGGYLLWAKMTMDWTFDLRADDIFWCTADIGWITGHTYVTYGPLAAGATQIIFEGIPTFPNAGRFWQMIERHKCSIFYTAPTAIRSLIKAAEGDAAVHPARSDLSSLRILGSVGEPINPEAWMWYYKHVGGERCPIVDTFWQTETGGHVITPLPGATPLVPGSCTLPLPGITAAIVDETGNDVANGAGGILVIKRPWPSMIRTIWNDPERFKKSYFPEELKGYYLAGDGAVRSADRGYFRITGRIDDVLNVSGHRMGTMEIESALVAKTDLVAEAAVVGRPDDVTGEAICAFVVLKRSRPTGDEAKAIAKELRDWVAKEIGPIAKPKDIRFGDNLPKTRSGKIMRRLLRSIAKGEAITQDTSTLENPAILDQLSQTN
;
A
#
# COMPACT_ATOMS: atom_id res chain seq x y z
N GLY A 1 20.09 -6.31 -23.69
CA GLY A 1 19.54 -5.16 -24.37
C GLY A 1 18.14 -5.46 -24.91
N CYS A 2 17.38 -4.43 -25.26
CA CYS A 2 16.09 -4.55 -25.88
C CYS A 2 16.20 -4.06 -27.34
N ASP A 3 16.30 -4.99 -28.26
CA ASP A 3 16.56 -4.69 -29.68
C ASP A 3 15.34 -4.12 -30.41
N THR A 4 14.17 -4.11 -29.75
CA THR A 4 12.92 -3.54 -30.27
C THR A 4 12.80 -2.04 -30.06
N ILE A 5 13.59 -1.44 -29.16
CA ILE A 5 13.56 0.00 -28.88
C ILE A 5 14.30 0.74 -29.98
N ARG A 6 13.58 1.53 -30.75
CA ARG A 6 14.13 2.29 -31.91
C ARG A 6 14.41 3.74 -31.58
N ASN A 7 13.69 4.34 -30.67
CA ASN A 7 13.83 5.73 -30.22
C ASN A 7 13.79 5.83 -28.71
N VAL A 8 14.63 6.69 -28.15
CA VAL A 8 14.60 7.08 -26.75
C VAL A 8 14.54 8.60 -26.69
N PHE A 9 13.54 9.14 -26.00
CA PHE A 9 13.39 10.58 -25.76
C PHE A 9 13.81 10.89 -24.34
N VAL A 10 14.84 11.72 -24.17
CA VAL A 10 15.43 12.05 -22.89
C VAL A 10 14.99 13.45 -22.47
N TYR A 11 14.19 13.54 -21.40
CA TYR A 11 13.92 14.78 -20.71
C TYR A 11 14.93 14.97 -19.59
N GLN A 12 15.87 15.88 -19.81
CA GLN A 12 16.93 16.17 -18.83
C GLN A 12 16.41 17.13 -17.76
N ARG A 13 15.93 16.55 -16.65
CA ARG A 13 15.34 17.31 -15.52
C ARG A 13 16.38 18.05 -14.68
N THR A 14 17.59 17.49 -14.61
CA THR A 14 18.73 18.06 -13.87
C THR A 14 19.89 18.30 -14.83
N ALA A 15 20.93 19.00 -14.35
CA ALA A 15 22.14 19.20 -15.15
C ALA A 15 23.07 17.97 -15.25
N THR A 16 22.63 16.82 -14.75
CA THR A 16 23.40 15.57 -14.82
C THR A 16 23.54 15.10 -16.27
N ALA A 17 24.75 14.81 -16.70
CA ALA A 17 25.01 14.32 -18.03
C ALA A 17 24.33 12.96 -18.26
N CYS A 18 23.69 12.81 -19.43
CA CYS A 18 23.08 11.55 -19.87
C CYS A 18 23.92 10.92 -20.97
N ASN A 19 24.15 9.62 -20.90
CA ASN A 19 24.78 8.88 -21.97
C ASN A 19 23.77 8.67 -23.12
N MET A 20 23.96 9.38 -24.23
CA MET A 20 23.09 9.33 -25.39
C MET A 20 23.71 8.42 -26.49
N VAL A 21 22.89 7.53 -27.05
CA VAL A 21 23.27 6.65 -28.18
C VAL A 21 22.91 7.33 -29.48
N ALA A 22 23.89 7.67 -30.26
CA ALA A 22 23.70 8.33 -31.54
C ALA A 22 22.78 7.53 -32.48
N GLY A 23 21.86 8.20 -33.15
CA GLY A 23 20.89 7.61 -34.08
C GLY A 23 19.64 7.00 -33.43
N ARG A 24 19.66 6.74 -32.09
CA ARG A 24 18.54 6.23 -31.36
C ARG A 24 17.96 7.27 -30.38
N ASP A 25 18.82 7.95 -29.62
CA ASP A 25 18.43 8.81 -28.55
C ASP A 25 18.37 10.28 -28.97
N LYS A 26 17.31 10.96 -28.55
CA LYS A 26 17.10 12.40 -28.77
C LYS A 26 16.70 13.07 -27.49
N THR A 27 17.09 14.31 -27.32
CA THR A 27 16.51 15.13 -26.27
C THR A 27 15.02 15.35 -26.52
N PHE A 28 14.25 15.59 -25.47
CA PHE A 28 12.81 15.86 -25.59
C PHE A 28 12.56 17.11 -26.45
N ALA A 29 13.41 18.14 -26.32
CA ALA A 29 13.34 19.35 -27.14
C ALA A 29 13.55 19.07 -28.64
N GLU A 30 14.57 18.26 -28.99
CA GLU A 30 14.81 17.85 -30.39
C GLU A 30 13.66 17.02 -30.96
N ALA A 31 13.04 16.15 -30.12
CA ALA A 31 11.93 15.32 -30.57
C ALA A 31 10.65 16.15 -30.80
N LEU A 32 10.46 17.27 -30.09
CA LEU A 32 9.31 18.16 -30.25
C LEU A 32 9.52 19.23 -31.34
N ALA A 33 10.77 19.48 -31.76
CA ALA A 33 11.05 20.52 -32.74
C ALA A 33 10.34 20.25 -34.07
N GLY A 34 9.55 21.22 -34.53
CA GLY A 34 8.78 21.15 -35.77
C GLY A 34 7.52 20.25 -35.71
N GLN A 35 7.18 19.71 -34.58
CA GLN A 35 5.92 18.96 -34.40
C GLN A 35 4.72 19.88 -34.37
N SER A 36 3.56 19.37 -34.78
CA SER A 36 2.27 20.08 -34.63
C SER A 36 1.92 20.25 -33.16
N THR A 37 1.35 21.41 -32.82
CA THR A 37 0.73 21.63 -31.50
C THR A 37 -0.63 20.99 -31.38
N GLU A 38 -1.21 20.54 -32.49
CA GLU A 38 -2.50 19.84 -32.53
C GLU A 38 -2.30 18.35 -32.69
N CYS A 39 -2.89 17.58 -31.79
CA CYS A 39 -2.92 16.11 -31.83
C CYS A 39 -4.34 15.67 -31.44
N ALA A 40 -5.15 15.35 -32.46
CA ALA A 40 -6.49 14.86 -32.24
C ALA A 40 -6.48 13.49 -31.56
N PRO A 41 -7.31 13.25 -30.51
CA PRO A 41 -7.42 11.96 -29.90
C PRO A 41 -8.04 10.94 -30.87
N VAL A 42 -7.52 9.71 -30.83
CA VAL A 42 -8.12 8.60 -31.58
C VAL A 42 -9.24 8.00 -30.76
N ALA A 43 -10.47 8.01 -31.31
CA ALA A 43 -11.62 7.37 -30.68
C ALA A 43 -11.44 5.84 -30.67
N VAL A 44 -11.61 5.23 -29.51
CA VAL A 44 -11.48 3.78 -29.31
C VAL A 44 -12.70 3.23 -28.56
N GLY A 45 -12.96 1.92 -28.69
CA GLY A 45 -14.01 1.26 -27.92
C GLY A 45 -13.69 1.23 -26.41
N ALA A 46 -14.72 1.09 -25.57
CA ALA A 46 -14.57 1.07 -24.12
C ALA A 46 -13.66 -0.06 -23.60
N GLU A 47 -13.63 -1.17 -24.28
CA GLU A 47 -12.81 -2.34 -23.94
C GLU A 47 -11.40 -2.30 -24.58
N HIS A 48 -11.07 -1.25 -25.33
CA HIS A 48 -9.72 -1.09 -25.85
C HIS A 48 -8.69 -1.05 -24.72
N PRO A 49 -7.55 -1.77 -24.81
CA PRO A 49 -6.51 -1.73 -23.78
C PRO A 49 -6.03 -0.30 -23.54
N LEU A 50 -5.96 0.09 -22.27
CA LEU A 50 -5.45 1.40 -21.87
C LEU A 50 -3.97 1.35 -21.53
N PHE A 51 -3.61 0.46 -20.62
CA PHE A 51 -2.22 0.22 -20.22
C PHE A 51 -2.04 -1.20 -19.69
N ILE A 52 -0.77 -1.59 -19.58
CA ILE A 52 -0.30 -2.80 -18.92
C ILE A 52 0.63 -2.37 -17.80
N LEU A 53 0.29 -2.73 -16.57
CA LEU A 53 1.13 -2.46 -15.39
C LEU A 53 1.64 -3.77 -14.80
N TYR A 54 2.96 -3.92 -14.74
CA TYR A 54 3.57 -5.11 -14.16
C TYR A 54 3.59 -5.04 -12.64
N THR A 55 3.14 -6.11 -12.00
CA THR A 55 3.20 -6.29 -10.54
C THR A 55 4.02 -7.53 -10.20
N SER A 56 4.63 -7.51 -9.01
CA SER A 56 5.29 -8.71 -8.47
C SER A 56 4.23 -9.78 -8.20
N GLY A 57 4.32 -10.92 -8.88
CA GLY A 57 3.46 -12.06 -8.59
C GLY A 57 3.90 -12.78 -7.31
N SER A 58 2.94 -13.36 -6.56
CA SER A 58 3.23 -14.25 -5.43
C SER A 58 4.10 -15.46 -5.82
N THR A 59 4.02 -15.88 -7.10
CA THR A 59 4.80 -16.98 -7.70
C THR A 59 6.17 -16.56 -8.22
N GLY A 60 6.63 -15.34 -7.94
CA GLY A 60 7.94 -14.83 -8.36
C GLY A 60 8.01 -14.25 -9.78
N LYS A 61 7.19 -14.71 -10.73
CA LYS A 61 7.15 -14.16 -12.09
C LYS A 61 6.21 -12.96 -12.18
N PRO A 62 6.67 -11.77 -12.64
CA PRO A 62 5.84 -10.58 -12.76
C PRO A 62 4.58 -10.84 -13.61
N LYS A 63 3.49 -10.12 -13.30
CA LYS A 63 2.21 -10.18 -14.01
C LYS A 63 1.94 -8.83 -14.66
N GLY A 64 1.69 -8.80 -15.97
CA GLY A 64 1.26 -7.61 -16.68
C GLY A 64 -0.27 -7.44 -16.56
N VAL A 65 -0.72 -6.65 -15.60
CA VAL A 65 -2.15 -6.36 -15.40
C VAL A 65 -2.63 -5.41 -16.50
N GLN A 66 -3.62 -5.86 -17.29
CA GLN A 66 -4.19 -5.05 -18.36
C GLN A 66 -5.54 -4.48 -17.96
N HIS A 67 -5.69 -3.16 -18.12
CA HIS A 67 -6.96 -2.44 -17.95
C HIS A 67 -7.54 -1.94 -19.27
N SER A 68 -8.87 -1.81 -19.32
CA SER A 68 -9.60 -1.25 -20.45
C SER A 68 -9.78 0.27 -20.31
N THR A 69 -9.92 0.97 -21.44
CA THR A 69 -10.02 2.43 -21.50
C THR A 69 -11.26 2.96 -20.79
N GLY A 70 -12.45 2.50 -21.19
CA GLY A 70 -13.70 3.06 -20.70
C GLY A 70 -14.00 2.70 -19.25
N GLY A 71 -13.93 1.41 -18.91
CA GLY A 71 -14.28 0.93 -17.58
C GLY A 71 -13.33 1.46 -16.49
N TYR A 72 -12.04 1.48 -16.78
CA TYR A 72 -11.06 2.01 -15.84
C TYR A 72 -11.24 3.51 -15.58
N LEU A 73 -11.36 4.31 -16.65
CA LEU A 73 -11.50 5.76 -16.52
C LEU A 73 -12.81 6.16 -15.81
N LEU A 74 -13.91 5.48 -16.14
CA LEU A 74 -15.19 5.67 -15.47
C LEU A 74 -15.05 5.46 -13.96
N TRP A 75 -14.45 4.33 -13.54
CA TRP A 75 -14.32 4.01 -12.13
C TRP A 75 -13.34 4.92 -11.41
N ALA A 76 -12.22 5.27 -12.03
CA ALA A 76 -11.26 6.24 -11.50
C ALA A 76 -11.94 7.59 -11.20
N LYS A 77 -12.74 8.12 -12.16
CA LYS A 77 -13.50 9.36 -11.97
C LYS A 77 -14.54 9.22 -10.85
N MET A 78 -15.38 8.18 -10.89
CA MET A 78 -16.44 7.97 -9.90
C MET A 78 -15.89 7.86 -8.49
N THR A 79 -14.76 7.17 -8.30
CA THR A 79 -14.14 7.03 -6.98
C THR A 79 -13.47 8.33 -6.50
N MET A 80 -13.00 9.19 -7.39
CA MET A 80 -12.63 10.57 -7.02
C MET A 80 -13.82 11.33 -6.45
N ASP A 81 -14.94 11.29 -7.13
CA ASP A 81 -16.14 12.03 -6.72
C ASP A 81 -16.71 11.48 -5.40
N TRP A 82 -16.78 10.15 -5.25
CA TRP A 82 -17.44 9.55 -4.09
C TRP A 82 -16.54 9.45 -2.85
N THR A 83 -15.32 8.90 -3.04
CA THR A 83 -14.43 8.67 -1.90
C THR A 83 -13.88 9.96 -1.32
N PHE A 84 -13.61 10.94 -2.17
CA PHE A 84 -13.05 12.21 -1.72
C PHE A 84 -14.07 13.35 -1.65
N ASP A 85 -15.37 13.07 -1.94
CA ASP A 85 -16.40 14.14 -2.00
C ASP A 85 -15.84 15.37 -2.74
N LEU A 86 -15.27 15.12 -3.94
CA LEU A 86 -14.47 16.09 -4.67
C LEU A 86 -15.31 17.30 -5.06
N ARG A 87 -14.83 18.50 -4.78
CA ARG A 87 -15.46 19.78 -5.07
C ARG A 87 -14.61 20.60 -6.05
N ALA A 88 -15.24 21.54 -6.72
CA ALA A 88 -14.58 22.34 -7.76
C ALA A 88 -13.40 23.20 -7.24
N ASP A 89 -13.43 23.58 -5.98
CA ASP A 89 -12.42 24.38 -5.30
C ASP A 89 -11.38 23.57 -4.53
N ASP A 90 -11.48 22.22 -4.56
CA ASP A 90 -10.51 21.37 -3.89
C ASP A 90 -9.13 21.40 -4.55
N ILE A 91 -8.12 21.35 -3.70
CA ILE A 91 -6.74 21.09 -4.09
C ILE A 91 -6.37 19.69 -3.57
N PHE A 92 -6.28 18.75 -4.49
CA PHE A 92 -6.03 17.35 -4.21
C PHE A 92 -4.52 17.04 -4.22
N TRP A 93 -4.06 16.29 -3.25
CA TRP A 93 -2.68 15.82 -3.22
C TRP A 93 -2.59 14.34 -2.86
N CYS A 94 -2.24 13.54 -3.85
CA CYS A 94 -1.83 12.15 -3.67
C CYS A 94 -0.31 12.06 -3.73
N THR A 95 0.31 11.46 -2.73
CA THR A 95 1.78 11.35 -2.63
C THR A 95 2.35 10.09 -3.29
N ALA A 96 1.51 9.31 -3.97
CA ALA A 96 1.93 8.06 -4.60
C ALA A 96 2.85 8.31 -5.82
N ASP A 97 3.82 7.41 -5.98
CA ASP A 97 4.68 7.36 -7.15
C ASP A 97 3.88 6.92 -8.39
N ILE A 98 4.11 7.58 -9.53
CA ILE A 98 3.42 7.29 -10.81
C ILE A 98 3.77 5.92 -11.40
N GLY A 99 4.82 5.26 -10.94
CA GLY A 99 5.18 3.89 -11.32
C GLY A 99 4.25 2.82 -10.72
N TRP A 100 3.34 3.19 -9.82
CA TRP A 100 2.37 2.31 -9.19
C TRP A 100 0.95 2.60 -9.62
N ILE A 101 0.05 1.63 -9.42
CA ILE A 101 -1.36 1.82 -9.79
C ILE A 101 -2.00 3.03 -9.09
N THR A 102 -1.61 3.35 -7.84
CA THR A 102 -2.12 4.53 -7.15
C THR A 102 -1.74 5.81 -7.87
N GLY A 103 -0.53 5.89 -8.40
CA GLY A 103 -0.12 7.01 -9.25
C GLY A 103 -0.88 7.05 -10.57
N HIS A 104 -1.15 5.90 -11.20
CA HIS A 104 -2.00 5.86 -12.40
C HIS A 104 -3.40 6.35 -12.09
N THR A 105 -4.08 5.76 -11.10
CA THR A 105 -5.49 6.06 -10.84
C THR A 105 -5.68 7.43 -10.18
N TYR A 106 -4.88 7.77 -9.16
CA TYR A 106 -5.14 8.95 -8.29
C TYR A 106 -4.08 10.05 -8.36
N VAL A 107 -3.12 9.99 -9.30
CA VAL A 107 -2.27 11.12 -9.67
C VAL A 107 -2.48 11.50 -11.14
N THR A 108 -2.82 10.52 -11.99
CA THR A 108 -2.94 10.76 -13.43
C THR A 108 -4.40 10.76 -13.88
N TYR A 109 -5.03 9.58 -13.97
CA TYR A 109 -6.32 9.44 -14.66
C TYR A 109 -7.50 10.03 -13.90
N GLY A 110 -7.66 9.69 -12.62
CA GLY A 110 -8.80 10.10 -11.80
C GLY A 110 -8.91 11.61 -11.64
N PRO A 111 -7.88 12.29 -11.11
CA PRO A 111 -7.91 13.74 -10.93
C PRO A 111 -8.13 14.51 -12.24
N LEU A 112 -7.45 14.12 -13.32
CA LEU A 112 -7.61 14.79 -14.62
C LEU A 112 -8.99 14.58 -15.22
N ALA A 113 -9.54 13.36 -15.13
CA ALA A 113 -10.90 13.06 -15.60
C ALA A 113 -11.98 13.77 -14.78
N ALA A 114 -11.72 14.04 -13.50
CA ALA A 114 -12.60 14.78 -12.62
C ALA A 114 -12.44 16.32 -12.72
N GLY A 115 -11.44 16.80 -13.46
CA GLY A 115 -11.12 18.24 -13.55
C GLY A 115 -10.57 18.84 -12.27
N ALA A 116 -9.92 18.01 -11.43
CA ALA A 116 -9.39 18.44 -10.14
C ALA A 116 -8.12 19.29 -10.29
N THR A 117 -7.97 20.30 -9.43
CA THR A 117 -6.67 20.92 -9.19
C THR A 117 -5.85 20.00 -8.29
N GLN A 118 -4.62 19.68 -8.68
CA GLN A 118 -3.79 18.76 -7.91
C GLN A 118 -2.35 19.23 -7.74
N ILE A 119 -1.72 18.76 -6.67
CA ILE A 119 -0.30 18.95 -6.42
C ILE A 119 0.46 17.75 -6.99
N ILE A 120 1.43 18.01 -7.86
CA ILE A 120 2.41 17.03 -8.30
C ILE A 120 3.70 17.31 -7.54
N PHE A 121 4.15 16.33 -6.76
CA PHE A 121 5.30 16.45 -5.86
C PHE A 121 6.44 15.54 -6.29
N GLU A 122 7.60 16.16 -6.52
CA GLU A 122 8.85 15.46 -6.80
C GLU A 122 9.71 15.46 -5.53
N GLY A 123 9.68 14.39 -4.77
CA GLY A 123 10.43 14.28 -3.53
C GLY A 123 9.98 13.13 -2.63
N ILE A 124 10.55 13.10 -1.44
CA ILE A 124 10.22 12.13 -0.39
C ILE A 124 9.73 12.84 0.87
N PRO A 125 8.98 12.16 1.76
CA PRO A 125 8.36 12.79 2.93
C PRO A 125 9.34 13.48 3.89
N THR A 126 10.57 13.00 3.94
CA THR A 126 11.57 13.40 4.93
C THR A 126 12.65 14.33 4.39
N PHE A 127 12.57 14.76 3.13
CA PHE A 127 13.56 15.67 2.53
C PHE A 127 12.95 17.04 2.19
N PRO A 128 13.60 18.16 2.51
CA PRO A 128 14.84 18.32 3.27
C PRO A 128 14.69 18.03 4.77
N ASN A 129 13.48 17.98 5.29
CA ASN A 129 13.11 17.56 6.64
C ASN A 129 11.70 16.98 6.67
N ALA A 130 11.33 16.30 7.75
CA ALA A 130 10.04 15.62 7.89
C ALA A 130 8.82 16.54 8.07
N GLY A 131 9.01 17.87 8.18
CA GLY A 131 7.95 18.88 8.14
C GLY A 131 7.50 19.24 6.72
N ARG A 132 8.18 18.70 5.68
CA ARG A 132 7.95 19.07 4.28
C ARG A 132 6.50 18.91 3.84
N PHE A 133 5.84 17.83 4.22
CA PHE A 133 4.46 17.60 3.82
C PHE A 133 3.50 18.63 4.42
N TRP A 134 3.70 18.99 5.67
CA TRP A 134 2.88 19.98 6.36
C TRP A 134 3.05 21.37 5.75
N GLN A 135 4.29 21.75 5.43
CA GLN A 135 4.62 23.01 4.75
C GLN A 135 4.00 23.07 3.33
N MET A 136 3.96 21.95 2.61
CA MET A 136 3.30 21.87 1.30
C MET A 136 1.79 22.06 1.41
N ILE A 137 1.15 21.42 2.39
CA ILE A 137 -0.29 21.56 2.66
C ILE A 137 -0.62 23.03 2.99
N GLU A 138 0.13 23.63 3.90
CA GLU A 138 -0.03 25.03 4.30
C GLU A 138 0.14 25.97 3.11
N ARG A 139 1.26 25.83 2.38
CA ARG A 139 1.63 26.70 1.27
C ARG A 139 0.63 26.66 0.12
N HIS A 140 0.18 25.47 -0.25
CA HIS A 140 -0.67 25.25 -1.40
C HIS A 140 -2.16 25.14 -1.04
N LYS A 141 -2.49 25.29 0.25
CA LYS A 141 -3.88 25.18 0.76
C LYS A 141 -4.55 23.86 0.33
N CYS A 142 -3.78 22.76 0.43
CA CYS A 142 -4.29 21.44 0.10
C CYS A 142 -5.54 21.12 0.93
N SER A 143 -6.61 20.66 0.27
CA SER A 143 -7.88 20.34 0.93
C SER A 143 -8.11 18.84 1.09
N ILE A 144 -7.49 18.03 0.23
CA ILE A 144 -7.56 16.57 0.27
C ILE A 144 -6.16 15.99 0.22
N PHE A 145 -5.77 15.28 1.27
CA PHE A 145 -4.43 14.69 1.39
C PHE A 145 -4.51 13.17 1.45
N TYR A 146 -3.93 12.49 0.46
CA TYR A 146 -4.00 11.04 0.27
C TYR A 146 -2.60 10.43 0.24
N THR A 147 -2.27 9.60 1.23
CA THR A 147 -0.92 9.07 1.42
C THR A 147 -0.91 7.65 2.02
N ALA A 148 0.27 7.03 2.08
CA ALA A 148 0.42 5.68 2.61
C ALA A 148 0.62 5.67 4.14
N PRO A 149 0.11 4.65 4.86
CA PRO A 149 0.37 4.45 6.29
C PRO A 149 1.86 4.42 6.65
N THR A 150 2.69 3.84 5.80
CA THR A 150 4.15 3.85 5.98
C THR A 150 4.72 5.28 6.03
N ALA A 151 4.24 6.19 5.17
CA ALA A 151 4.65 7.59 5.23
C ALA A 151 4.20 8.23 6.55
N ILE A 152 2.96 7.99 6.98
CA ILE A 152 2.44 8.50 8.26
C ILE A 152 3.29 8.00 9.43
N ARG A 153 3.56 6.69 9.53
CA ARG A 153 4.40 6.13 10.62
C ARG A 153 5.81 6.73 10.64
N SER A 154 6.40 6.95 9.48
CA SER A 154 7.70 7.61 9.34
C SER A 154 7.67 9.05 9.87
N LEU A 155 6.60 9.79 9.58
CA LEU A 155 6.40 11.17 10.05
C LEU A 155 6.06 11.25 11.53
N ILE A 156 5.34 10.27 12.09
CA ILE A 156 5.12 10.12 13.53
C ILE A 156 6.47 10.00 14.24
N LYS A 157 7.30 9.04 13.81
CA LYS A 157 8.63 8.81 14.39
C LYS A 157 9.50 10.07 14.35
N ALA A 158 9.47 10.79 13.22
CA ALA A 158 10.23 12.02 13.07
C ALA A 158 9.73 13.13 14.02
N ALA A 159 8.41 13.30 14.15
CA ALA A 159 7.81 14.32 15.02
C ALA A 159 8.02 14.05 16.51
N GLU A 160 8.14 12.78 16.91
CA GLU A 160 8.51 12.39 18.29
C GLU A 160 9.97 12.74 18.60
N GLY A 161 10.87 12.65 17.60
CA GLY A 161 12.29 13.00 17.76
C GLY A 161 12.59 14.49 17.61
N ASP A 162 11.76 15.23 16.88
CA ASP A 162 11.95 16.67 16.63
C ASP A 162 10.59 17.39 16.55
N ALA A 163 10.27 18.16 17.57
CA ALA A 163 9.05 18.94 17.62
C ALA A 163 8.95 20.03 16.53
N ALA A 164 10.05 20.40 15.87
CA ALA A 164 10.03 21.39 14.79
C ALA A 164 9.35 20.86 13.51
N VAL A 165 9.32 19.54 13.33
CA VAL A 165 8.69 18.90 12.16
C VAL A 165 7.27 18.37 12.45
N HIS A 166 6.75 18.63 13.65
CA HIS A 166 5.39 18.21 14.03
C HIS A 166 4.32 18.98 13.22
N PRO A 167 3.21 18.32 12.80
CA PRO A 167 2.14 18.95 12.01
C PRO A 167 1.59 20.26 12.61
N ALA A 168 1.54 20.35 13.94
CA ALA A 168 1.10 21.56 14.66
C ALA A 168 1.94 22.83 14.39
N ARG A 169 3.06 22.71 13.68
CA ARG A 169 3.89 23.84 13.26
C ARG A 169 3.46 24.48 11.95
N SER A 170 2.47 23.88 11.28
CA SER A 170 1.93 24.39 10.01
C SER A 170 0.42 24.60 10.11
N ASP A 171 -0.09 25.53 9.32
CA ASP A 171 -1.53 25.76 9.19
C ASP A 171 -2.15 24.70 8.27
N LEU A 172 -2.79 23.68 8.85
CA LEU A 172 -3.48 22.60 8.15
C LEU A 172 -5.00 22.83 8.07
N SER A 173 -5.48 24.04 8.32
CA SER A 173 -6.91 24.38 8.35
C SER A 173 -7.61 24.21 7.01
N SER A 174 -6.88 24.24 5.89
CA SER A 174 -7.38 23.97 4.55
C SER A 174 -7.81 22.51 4.32
N LEU A 175 -7.26 21.57 5.06
CA LEU A 175 -7.63 20.17 4.94
C LEU A 175 -9.09 19.95 5.31
N ARG A 176 -9.80 19.18 4.50
CA ARG A 176 -11.16 18.72 4.80
C ARG A 176 -11.31 17.20 4.71
N ILE A 177 -10.47 16.49 3.96
CA ILE A 177 -10.44 15.02 3.87
C ILE A 177 -8.99 14.54 3.92
N LEU A 178 -8.79 13.47 4.67
CA LEU A 178 -7.57 12.68 4.69
C LEU A 178 -7.84 11.31 4.07
N GLY A 179 -6.82 10.71 3.46
CA GLY A 179 -6.94 9.37 2.91
C GLY A 179 -5.73 8.51 3.21
N SER A 180 -5.97 7.20 3.27
CA SER A 180 -4.97 6.16 3.50
C SER A 180 -5.01 5.12 2.41
N VAL A 181 -3.84 4.70 1.89
CA VAL A 181 -3.71 3.80 0.73
C VAL A 181 -2.49 2.91 0.79
N GLY A 182 -2.62 1.73 0.18
CA GLY A 182 -1.50 0.84 -0.15
C GLY A 182 -1.28 -0.28 0.84
N GLU A 183 -1.66 -0.10 2.08
CA GLU A 183 -1.66 -1.12 3.14
C GLU A 183 -2.70 -0.76 4.20
N PRO A 184 -3.15 -1.73 5.03
CA PRO A 184 -3.99 -1.39 6.18
C PRO A 184 -3.27 -0.45 7.14
N ILE A 185 -3.99 0.59 7.61
CA ILE A 185 -3.49 1.49 8.63
C ILE A 185 -3.85 0.94 10.02
N ASN A 186 -2.86 0.86 10.92
CA ASN A 186 -3.14 0.47 12.30
C ASN A 186 -3.88 1.58 13.07
N PRO A 187 -4.72 1.23 14.05
CA PRO A 187 -5.55 2.19 14.78
C PRO A 187 -4.77 3.36 15.39
N GLU A 188 -3.56 3.14 15.92
CA GLU A 188 -2.74 4.16 16.56
C GLU A 188 -2.28 5.22 15.55
N ALA A 189 -1.77 4.79 14.39
CA ALA A 189 -1.37 5.71 13.31
C ALA A 189 -2.58 6.43 12.72
N TRP A 190 -3.74 5.75 12.60
CA TRP A 190 -4.99 6.35 12.19
C TRP A 190 -5.43 7.46 13.15
N MET A 191 -5.41 7.21 14.47
CA MET A 191 -5.77 8.19 15.49
C MET A 191 -4.80 9.37 15.54
N TRP A 192 -3.50 9.11 15.38
CA TRP A 192 -2.51 10.20 15.28
C TRP A 192 -2.77 11.07 14.05
N TYR A 193 -3.03 10.45 12.90
CA TYR A 193 -3.35 11.13 11.64
C TYR A 193 -4.62 11.96 11.76
N TYR A 194 -5.67 11.39 12.36
CA TYR A 194 -6.93 12.08 12.62
C TYR A 194 -6.74 13.30 13.53
N LYS A 195 -6.01 13.12 14.63
CA LYS A 195 -5.84 14.14 15.66
C LYS A 195 -4.89 15.25 15.23
N HIS A 196 -3.68 14.90 14.81
CA HIS A 196 -2.59 15.87 14.61
C HIS A 196 -2.57 16.47 13.21
N VAL A 197 -3.04 15.76 12.19
CA VAL A 197 -3.12 16.26 10.81
C VAL A 197 -4.53 16.71 10.48
N GLY A 198 -5.52 15.93 10.81
CA GLY A 198 -6.93 16.22 10.56
C GLY A 198 -7.57 17.19 11.55
N GLY A 199 -6.92 17.50 12.68
CA GLY A 199 -7.44 18.40 13.71
C GLY A 199 -8.77 17.94 14.30
N GLU A 200 -8.98 16.61 14.39
CA GLU A 200 -10.20 15.93 14.90
C GLU A 200 -11.48 16.30 14.11
N ARG A 201 -11.35 16.89 12.92
CA ARG A 201 -12.47 17.34 12.07
C ARG A 201 -12.49 16.69 10.68
N CYS A 202 -11.32 16.31 10.14
CA CYS A 202 -11.23 15.72 8.81
C CYS A 202 -11.54 14.23 8.86
N PRO A 203 -12.55 13.73 8.13
CA PRO A 203 -12.71 12.28 7.99
C PRO A 203 -11.50 11.67 7.30
N ILE A 204 -11.16 10.43 7.70
CA ILE A 204 -10.14 9.62 7.05
C ILE A 204 -10.83 8.56 6.20
N VAL A 205 -10.62 8.60 4.90
CA VAL A 205 -11.03 7.52 4.00
C VAL A 205 -9.92 6.49 3.92
N ASP A 206 -10.11 5.36 4.60
CA ASP A 206 -9.21 4.21 4.56
C ASP A 206 -9.62 3.33 3.38
N THR A 207 -8.80 3.30 2.32
CA THR A 207 -9.18 2.75 1.03
C THR A 207 -8.57 1.36 0.82
N PHE A 208 -9.43 0.36 0.60
CA PHE A 208 -9.00 -0.94 0.10
C PHE A 208 -9.25 -1.07 -1.40
N TRP A 209 -8.20 -1.39 -2.11
CA TRP A 209 -8.18 -1.68 -3.54
C TRP A 209 -6.81 -2.22 -3.97
N GLN A 210 -6.70 -2.64 -5.23
CA GLN A 210 -5.51 -3.30 -5.76
C GLN A 210 -5.22 -2.80 -7.19
N THR A 211 -4.05 -3.12 -7.73
CA THR A 211 -3.75 -2.90 -9.15
C THR A 211 -4.84 -3.51 -10.03
N GLU A 212 -5.27 -4.70 -9.69
CA GLU A 212 -6.26 -5.50 -10.39
C GLU A 212 -7.68 -4.93 -10.30
N THR A 213 -7.99 -4.19 -9.23
CA THR A 213 -9.31 -3.55 -9.11
C THR A 213 -9.41 -2.23 -9.85
N GLY A 214 -8.28 -1.59 -10.18
CA GLY A 214 -8.19 -0.35 -10.94
C GLY A 214 -8.60 0.93 -10.18
N GLY A 215 -9.30 0.79 -9.07
CA GLY A 215 -9.73 1.87 -8.18
C GLY A 215 -10.32 1.32 -6.90
N HIS A 216 -10.77 2.20 -6.01
CA HIS A 216 -11.33 1.83 -4.71
C HIS A 216 -12.50 0.87 -4.83
N VAL A 217 -12.56 -0.12 -3.95
CA VAL A 217 -13.67 -1.08 -3.89
C VAL A 217 -14.33 -1.15 -2.52
N ILE A 218 -13.56 -0.97 -1.43
CA ILE A 218 -14.08 -0.90 -0.06
C ILE A 218 -13.47 0.33 0.61
N THR A 219 -14.31 1.28 1.03
CA THR A 219 -13.86 2.53 1.66
C THR A 219 -15.06 3.27 2.25
N PRO A 220 -14.90 4.05 3.33
CA PRO A 220 -15.98 4.90 3.82
C PRO A 220 -16.28 6.03 2.83
N LEU A 221 -17.53 6.47 2.83
CA LEU A 221 -17.95 7.71 2.17
C LEU A 221 -17.96 8.85 3.21
N PRO A 222 -17.24 9.96 2.96
CA PRO A 222 -17.19 11.10 3.87
C PRO A 222 -18.57 11.63 4.23
N GLY A 223 -18.81 11.82 5.54
CA GLY A 223 -20.11 12.32 6.02
C GLY A 223 -21.26 11.32 6.02
N ALA A 224 -21.14 10.18 5.32
CA ALA A 224 -22.19 9.18 5.23
C ALA A 224 -21.88 7.89 6.02
N THR A 225 -20.61 7.49 6.09
CA THR A 225 -20.18 6.27 6.77
C THR A 225 -19.49 6.60 8.10
N PRO A 226 -19.98 6.12 9.25
CA PRO A 226 -19.26 6.24 10.52
C PRO A 226 -17.90 5.57 10.43
N LEU A 227 -16.84 6.30 10.75
CA LEU A 227 -15.46 5.84 10.64
C LEU A 227 -15.07 4.94 11.81
N VAL A 228 -14.23 3.95 11.51
CA VAL A 228 -13.63 3.05 12.52
C VAL A 228 -12.14 2.93 12.23
N PRO A 229 -11.26 3.29 13.18
CA PRO A 229 -9.82 3.18 12.99
C PRO A 229 -9.37 1.77 12.57
N GLY A 230 -8.61 1.68 11.48
CA GLY A 230 -8.12 0.43 10.92
C GLY A 230 -9.17 -0.39 10.15
N SER A 231 -10.30 0.20 9.78
CA SER A 231 -11.34 -0.44 8.97
C SER A 231 -11.60 0.34 7.68
N CYS A 232 -11.57 -0.36 6.54
CA CYS A 232 -12.02 0.17 5.25
C CYS A 232 -13.55 0.21 5.11
N THR A 233 -14.29 -0.20 6.11
CA THR A 233 -15.74 -0.11 6.32
C THR A 233 -16.60 -0.85 5.32
N LEU A 234 -17.21 -0.19 4.34
CA LEU A 234 -18.21 -0.77 3.44
C LEU A 234 -17.77 -0.80 1.99
N PRO A 235 -18.21 -1.79 1.21
CA PRO A 235 -18.06 -1.78 -0.24
C PRO A 235 -18.73 -0.55 -0.85
N LEU A 236 -18.09 0.03 -1.87
CA LEU A 236 -18.68 1.11 -2.66
C LEU A 236 -19.94 0.62 -3.41
N PRO A 237 -20.85 1.54 -3.77
CA PRO A 237 -22.01 1.20 -4.59
C PRO A 237 -21.61 0.44 -5.87
N GLY A 238 -22.28 -0.68 -6.12
CA GLY A 238 -21.98 -1.59 -7.25
C GLY A 238 -20.95 -2.68 -6.95
N ILE A 239 -20.23 -2.62 -5.84
CA ILE A 239 -19.28 -3.65 -5.42
C ILE A 239 -19.97 -4.66 -4.49
N THR A 240 -19.97 -5.93 -4.89
CA THR A 240 -20.52 -7.02 -4.08
C THR A 240 -19.38 -7.80 -3.42
N ALA A 241 -18.74 -7.19 -2.41
CA ALA A 241 -17.69 -7.85 -1.65
C ALA A 241 -18.28 -8.83 -0.62
N ALA A 242 -17.58 -9.95 -0.39
CA ALA A 242 -17.94 -10.93 0.62
C ALA A 242 -16.68 -11.53 1.25
N ILE A 243 -16.84 -12.10 2.44
CA ILE A 243 -15.83 -12.93 3.07
C ILE A 243 -16.35 -14.35 3.05
N VAL A 244 -15.56 -15.27 2.50
CA VAL A 244 -15.95 -16.64 2.26
C VAL A 244 -14.95 -17.63 2.86
N ASP A 245 -15.41 -18.86 3.05
CA ASP A 245 -14.57 -20.00 3.38
C ASP A 245 -13.80 -20.52 2.14
N GLU A 246 -13.03 -21.59 2.30
CA GLU A 246 -12.24 -22.21 1.24
C GLU A 246 -13.08 -22.83 0.10
N THR A 247 -14.40 -22.97 0.29
CA THR A 247 -15.35 -23.49 -0.67
C THR A 247 -16.25 -22.42 -1.27
N GLY A 248 -15.96 -21.14 -0.98
CA GLY A 248 -16.70 -20.00 -1.51
C GLY A 248 -18.06 -19.74 -0.86
N ASN A 249 -18.32 -20.28 0.34
CA ASN A 249 -19.52 -19.97 1.12
C ASN A 249 -19.29 -18.80 2.03
N ASP A 250 -20.30 -17.94 2.19
CA ASP A 250 -20.22 -16.77 3.08
C ASP A 250 -20.00 -17.20 4.54
N VAL A 251 -19.07 -16.55 5.22
CA VAL A 251 -18.87 -16.71 6.66
C VAL A 251 -19.70 -15.69 7.43
N ALA A 252 -20.04 -16.01 8.66
CA ALA A 252 -20.75 -15.10 9.56
C ALA A 252 -19.93 -13.85 9.89
N ASN A 253 -20.60 -12.76 10.24
CA ASN A 253 -19.92 -11.57 10.79
C ASN A 253 -19.16 -11.95 12.06
N GLY A 254 -17.97 -11.42 12.24
CA GLY A 254 -17.02 -11.77 13.30
C GLY A 254 -16.07 -12.90 12.94
N ALA A 255 -16.40 -13.72 11.93
CA ALA A 255 -15.49 -14.75 11.42
C ALA A 255 -14.56 -14.19 10.32
N GLY A 256 -13.29 -14.63 10.36
CA GLY A 256 -12.32 -14.35 9.30
C GLY A 256 -12.46 -15.30 8.12
N GLY A 257 -12.03 -14.85 6.95
CA GLY A 257 -12.03 -15.66 5.74
C GLY A 257 -11.34 -14.99 4.57
N ILE A 258 -11.62 -15.49 3.39
CA ILE A 258 -11.05 -15.03 2.12
C ILE A 258 -11.92 -13.90 1.56
N LEU A 259 -11.30 -12.76 1.24
CA LEU A 259 -12.00 -11.66 0.60
C LEU A 259 -12.20 -11.95 -0.90
N VAL A 260 -13.47 -11.90 -1.33
CA VAL A 260 -13.87 -12.04 -2.73
C VAL A 260 -14.79 -10.90 -3.16
N ILE A 261 -14.84 -10.64 -4.47
CA ILE A 261 -15.86 -9.78 -5.08
C ILE A 261 -16.70 -10.65 -6.02
N LYS A 262 -18.01 -10.73 -5.74
CA LYS A 262 -18.91 -11.70 -6.40
C LYS A 262 -19.43 -11.29 -7.77
N ARG A 263 -19.32 -9.99 -8.11
CA ARG A 263 -19.79 -9.45 -9.38
C ARG A 263 -18.73 -8.57 -10.02
N PRO A 264 -18.64 -8.53 -11.35
CA PRO A 264 -17.71 -7.62 -12.03
C PRO A 264 -18.09 -6.15 -11.79
N TRP A 265 -17.10 -5.27 -11.91
CA TRP A 265 -17.25 -3.83 -11.83
C TRP A 265 -16.47 -3.15 -12.99
N PRO A 266 -16.69 -1.88 -13.29
CA PRO A 266 -16.15 -1.26 -14.51
C PRO A 266 -14.63 -1.37 -14.68
N SER A 267 -13.86 -1.15 -13.63
CA SER A 267 -12.38 -1.17 -13.67
C SER A 267 -11.75 -2.51 -13.30
N MET A 268 -12.51 -3.60 -13.25
CA MET A 268 -11.94 -4.93 -13.00
C MET A 268 -10.86 -5.25 -14.05
N ILE A 269 -9.77 -5.86 -13.64
CA ILE A 269 -8.72 -6.40 -14.52
C ILE A 269 -9.33 -7.16 -15.69
N ARG A 270 -8.82 -6.92 -16.90
CA ARG A 270 -9.33 -7.64 -18.10
C ARG A 270 -8.57 -8.93 -18.38
N THR A 271 -7.26 -8.92 -18.17
CA THR A 271 -6.40 -10.10 -18.31
C THR A 271 -5.02 -9.88 -17.70
N ILE A 272 -4.23 -10.94 -17.60
CA ILE A 272 -2.78 -10.87 -17.51
C ILE A 272 -2.24 -10.90 -18.95
N TRP A 273 -1.46 -9.91 -19.30
CA TRP A 273 -0.88 -9.80 -20.64
C TRP A 273 -0.10 -11.06 -21.05
N ASN A 274 -0.47 -11.62 -22.22
CA ASN A 274 0.06 -12.88 -22.76
C ASN A 274 -0.10 -14.12 -21.84
N ASP A 275 -0.98 -14.10 -20.84
CA ASP A 275 -1.15 -15.23 -19.93
C ASP A 275 -2.60 -15.34 -19.41
N PRO A 276 -3.58 -15.58 -20.30
CA PRO A 276 -5.00 -15.64 -19.94
C PRO A 276 -5.34 -16.83 -19.03
N GLU A 277 -4.61 -17.92 -19.12
CA GLU A 277 -4.85 -19.08 -18.24
C GLU A 277 -4.43 -18.78 -16.80
N ARG A 278 -3.29 -18.12 -16.62
CA ARG A 278 -2.86 -17.64 -15.31
C ARG A 278 -3.84 -16.61 -14.73
N PHE A 279 -4.42 -15.74 -15.58
CA PHE A 279 -5.47 -14.81 -15.20
C PHE A 279 -6.67 -15.53 -14.56
N LYS A 280 -7.24 -16.51 -15.26
CA LYS A 280 -8.38 -17.29 -14.76
C LYS A 280 -8.04 -18.00 -13.46
N LYS A 281 -6.94 -18.76 -13.45
CA LYS A 281 -6.52 -19.54 -12.29
C LYS A 281 -6.23 -18.68 -11.07
N SER A 282 -5.62 -17.49 -11.25
CA SER A 282 -5.21 -16.63 -10.13
C SER A 282 -6.35 -15.80 -9.53
N TYR A 283 -7.32 -15.40 -10.36
CA TYR A 283 -8.36 -14.46 -9.95
C TYR A 283 -9.77 -14.99 -9.94
N PHE A 284 -10.02 -16.15 -10.55
CA PHE A 284 -11.34 -16.76 -10.64
C PHE A 284 -11.27 -18.28 -10.41
N PRO A 285 -10.71 -18.73 -9.27
CA PRO A 285 -10.58 -20.15 -8.99
C PRO A 285 -11.97 -20.81 -8.85
N GLU A 286 -12.13 -22.02 -9.41
CA GLU A 286 -13.39 -22.75 -9.42
C GLU A 286 -13.85 -23.11 -8.00
N GLU A 287 -12.92 -23.43 -7.10
CA GLU A 287 -13.17 -23.75 -5.70
C GLU A 287 -13.82 -22.59 -4.93
N LEU A 288 -13.62 -21.36 -5.38
CA LEU A 288 -14.30 -20.16 -4.88
C LEU A 288 -15.46 -19.71 -5.78
N LYS A 289 -16.10 -20.66 -6.50
CA LYS A 289 -17.26 -20.43 -7.36
C LYS A 289 -17.02 -19.42 -8.49
N GLY A 290 -15.77 -19.22 -8.90
CA GLY A 290 -15.39 -18.25 -9.92
C GLY A 290 -15.57 -16.79 -9.49
N TYR A 291 -15.64 -16.51 -8.19
CA TYR A 291 -15.60 -15.14 -7.67
C TYR A 291 -14.20 -14.54 -7.85
N TYR A 292 -14.15 -13.21 -8.00
CA TYR A 292 -12.86 -12.53 -8.03
C TYR A 292 -12.15 -12.68 -6.67
N LEU A 293 -10.99 -13.34 -6.69
CA LEU A 293 -10.14 -13.56 -5.53
C LEU A 293 -9.21 -12.37 -5.33
N ALA A 294 -9.42 -11.59 -4.28
CA ALA A 294 -8.52 -10.47 -3.93
C ALA A 294 -7.14 -10.94 -3.46
N GLY A 295 -7.04 -12.17 -2.95
CA GLY A 295 -5.81 -12.69 -2.36
C GLY A 295 -5.50 -12.08 -0.99
N ASP A 296 -6.48 -11.45 -0.38
CA ASP A 296 -6.44 -10.89 0.96
C ASP A 296 -7.40 -11.62 1.89
N GLY A 297 -6.98 -11.78 3.15
CA GLY A 297 -7.86 -12.17 4.24
C GLY A 297 -8.58 -10.96 4.80
N ALA A 298 -9.80 -11.18 5.29
CA ALA A 298 -10.58 -10.12 5.91
C ALA A 298 -11.53 -10.67 6.98
N VAL A 299 -12.05 -9.75 7.81
CA VAL A 299 -13.12 -10.01 8.76
C VAL A 299 -14.17 -8.90 8.65
N ARG A 300 -15.44 -9.24 8.76
CA ARG A 300 -16.52 -8.26 8.94
C ARG A 300 -16.82 -8.12 10.43
N SER A 301 -16.90 -6.90 10.95
CA SER A 301 -17.28 -6.68 12.34
C SER A 301 -18.66 -7.28 12.64
N ALA A 302 -18.82 -7.83 13.86
CA ALA A 302 -20.07 -8.49 14.26
C ALA A 302 -21.23 -7.50 14.37
N ASP A 303 -20.94 -6.26 14.78
CA ASP A 303 -21.93 -5.21 15.08
C ASP A 303 -22.42 -4.47 13.81
N ARG A 304 -21.51 -4.09 12.91
CA ARG A 304 -21.80 -3.23 11.75
C ARG A 304 -21.57 -3.89 10.40
N GLY A 305 -20.92 -5.06 10.37
CA GLY A 305 -20.52 -5.71 9.13
C GLY A 305 -19.42 -4.97 8.36
N TYR A 306 -18.63 -4.13 9.05
CA TYR A 306 -17.54 -3.37 8.44
C TYR A 306 -16.33 -4.25 8.16
N PHE A 307 -15.75 -4.08 6.99
CA PHE A 307 -14.61 -4.84 6.53
C PHE A 307 -13.31 -4.32 7.16
N ARG A 308 -12.53 -5.25 7.70
CA ARG A 308 -11.14 -5.04 8.09
C ARG A 308 -10.29 -6.04 7.34
N ILE A 309 -9.26 -5.56 6.66
CA ILE A 309 -8.29 -6.41 5.97
C ILE A 309 -7.29 -6.94 7.00
N THR A 310 -7.08 -8.26 7.00
CA THR A 310 -6.18 -8.94 7.96
C THR A 310 -4.83 -9.29 7.38
N GLY A 311 -4.60 -8.98 6.09
CA GLY A 311 -3.36 -9.23 5.37
C GLY A 311 -3.56 -10.14 4.17
N ARG A 312 -2.46 -10.52 3.52
CA ARG A 312 -2.50 -11.46 2.38
C ARG A 312 -2.82 -12.87 2.85
N ILE A 313 -3.60 -13.61 2.06
CA ILE A 313 -3.88 -15.04 2.39
C ILE A 313 -2.64 -15.93 2.29
N ASP A 314 -1.65 -15.53 1.51
CA ASP A 314 -0.32 -16.14 1.42
C ASP A 314 0.64 -15.68 2.54
N ASP A 315 0.25 -14.69 3.35
CA ASP A 315 0.93 -14.22 4.57
C ASP A 315 0.24 -14.72 5.86
N VAL A 316 -0.75 -15.59 5.75
CA VAL A 316 -1.39 -16.24 6.91
C VAL A 316 -0.43 -17.29 7.48
N LEU A 317 -0.19 -17.20 8.77
CA LEU A 317 0.62 -18.14 9.53
C LEU A 317 -0.24 -19.33 9.97
N ASN A 318 0.34 -20.53 9.94
CA ASN A 318 -0.29 -21.73 10.50
C ASN A 318 0.56 -22.25 11.65
N VAL A 319 0.31 -21.72 12.84
CA VAL A 319 1.03 -22.06 14.04
C VAL A 319 0.25 -23.09 14.84
N SER A 320 0.76 -24.30 15.00
CA SER A 320 0.10 -25.39 15.72
C SER A 320 -1.35 -25.65 15.26
N GLY A 321 -1.60 -25.55 13.96
CA GLY A 321 -2.93 -25.74 13.38
C GLY A 321 -3.87 -24.53 13.45
N HIS A 322 -3.42 -23.42 14.05
CA HIS A 322 -4.20 -22.18 14.11
C HIS A 322 -3.76 -21.21 13.01
N ARG A 323 -4.72 -20.77 12.21
CA ARG A 323 -4.48 -19.74 11.17
C ARG A 323 -4.60 -18.35 11.79
N MET A 324 -3.55 -17.53 11.65
CA MET A 324 -3.54 -16.16 12.12
C MET A 324 -2.89 -15.22 11.10
N GLY A 325 -3.42 -14.02 10.97
CA GLY A 325 -2.88 -13.00 10.08
C GLY A 325 -1.61 -12.36 10.65
N THR A 326 -0.60 -12.17 9.82
CA THR A 326 0.61 -11.42 10.23
C THR A 326 0.29 -10.02 10.71
N MET A 327 -0.69 -9.36 10.10
CA MET A 327 -1.11 -7.99 10.42
C MET A 327 -1.64 -7.83 11.85
N GLU A 328 -2.29 -8.85 12.40
CA GLU A 328 -2.79 -8.83 13.78
C GLU A 328 -1.62 -8.75 14.78
N ILE A 329 -0.59 -9.54 14.54
CA ILE A 329 0.63 -9.56 15.37
C ILE A 329 1.43 -8.25 15.18
N GLU A 330 1.55 -7.76 13.95
CA GLU A 330 2.18 -6.48 13.65
C GLU A 330 1.47 -5.32 14.37
N SER A 331 0.15 -5.30 14.34
CA SER A 331 -0.65 -4.30 15.05
C SER A 331 -0.44 -4.35 16.55
N ALA A 332 -0.42 -5.56 17.16
CA ALA A 332 -0.14 -5.70 18.58
C ALA A 332 1.27 -5.22 18.96
N LEU A 333 2.28 -5.49 18.11
CA LEU A 333 3.64 -4.98 18.34
C LEU A 333 3.70 -3.45 18.29
N VAL A 334 3.06 -2.83 17.28
CA VAL A 334 3.03 -1.37 17.12
C VAL A 334 2.19 -0.69 18.20
N ALA A 335 1.18 -1.38 18.76
CA ALA A 335 0.41 -0.87 19.91
C ALA A 335 1.24 -0.66 21.19
N LYS A 336 2.46 -1.20 21.25
CA LYS A 336 3.48 -0.85 22.25
C LYS A 336 4.14 0.49 21.88
N THR A 337 3.36 1.55 21.92
CA THR A 337 3.67 2.88 21.35
C THR A 337 4.85 3.59 22.00
N ASP A 338 5.22 3.24 23.22
CA ASP A 338 6.41 3.73 23.92
C ASP A 338 7.73 3.15 23.38
N LEU A 339 7.66 2.09 22.59
CA LEU A 339 8.85 1.32 22.21
C LEU A 339 8.94 1.06 20.69
N VAL A 340 7.85 0.64 20.04
CA VAL A 340 7.86 0.16 18.66
C VAL A 340 7.42 1.25 17.68
N ALA A 341 8.23 1.49 16.65
CA ALA A 341 7.89 2.38 15.53
C ALA A 341 7.25 1.65 14.37
N GLU A 342 7.82 0.48 13.99
CA GLU A 342 7.30 -0.37 12.92
C GLU A 342 7.55 -1.84 13.24
N ALA A 343 6.70 -2.71 12.69
CA ALA A 343 6.89 -4.15 12.75
C ALA A 343 6.47 -4.79 11.42
N ALA A 344 7.15 -5.87 11.06
CA ALA A 344 6.73 -6.79 10.00
C ALA A 344 6.88 -8.23 10.50
N VAL A 345 5.90 -9.06 10.20
CA VAL A 345 5.86 -10.45 10.66
C VAL A 345 5.84 -11.39 9.47
N VAL A 346 6.61 -12.46 9.56
CA VAL A 346 6.62 -13.56 8.59
C VAL A 346 6.68 -14.90 9.30
N GLY A 347 6.24 -15.95 8.62
CA GLY A 347 6.43 -17.33 9.07
C GLY A 347 7.76 -17.92 8.62
N ARG A 348 8.28 -18.82 9.41
CA ARG A 348 9.35 -19.74 9.00
C ARG A 348 9.00 -21.17 9.41
N PRO A 349 9.50 -22.20 8.71
CA PRO A 349 9.31 -23.58 9.13
C PRO A 349 9.80 -23.82 10.57
N ASP A 350 9.08 -24.65 11.30
CA ASP A 350 9.38 -25.03 12.68
C ASP A 350 8.94 -26.47 12.95
N ASP A 351 9.84 -27.29 13.47
CA ASP A 351 9.62 -28.73 13.65
C ASP A 351 8.53 -29.03 14.70
N VAL A 352 8.26 -28.12 15.62
CA VAL A 352 7.30 -28.33 16.72
C VAL A 352 5.92 -27.76 16.38
N THR A 353 5.89 -26.56 15.83
CA THR A 353 4.63 -25.83 15.58
C THR A 353 4.20 -25.86 14.12
N GLY A 354 4.97 -26.52 13.25
CA GLY A 354 4.81 -26.49 11.80
C GLY A 354 5.33 -25.18 11.21
N GLU A 355 4.88 -24.07 11.77
CA GLU A 355 5.37 -22.73 11.43
C GLU A 355 5.59 -21.91 12.70
N ALA A 356 6.69 -21.15 12.74
CA ALA A 356 7.01 -20.23 13.82
C ALA A 356 6.92 -18.77 13.34
N ILE A 357 6.49 -17.92 14.25
CA ILE A 357 6.37 -16.48 14.03
C ILE A 357 7.73 -15.83 14.19
N CYS A 358 8.20 -15.12 13.15
CA CYS A 358 9.39 -14.29 13.17
C CYS A 358 8.98 -12.83 12.96
N ALA A 359 9.24 -11.98 13.95
CA ALA A 359 8.94 -10.54 13.88
C ALA A 359 10.22 -9.72 13.62
N PHE A 360 10.13 -8.77 12.72
CA PHE A 360 11.16 -7.78 12.44
C PHE A 360 10.66 -6.44 12.98
N VAL A 361 11.40 -5.82 13.88
CA VAL A 361 10.94 -4.67 14.65
C VAL A 361 11.90 -3.50 14.52
N VAL A 362 11.36 -2.32 14.24
CA VAL A 362 12.05 -1.04 14.29
C VAL A 362 11.62 -0.32 15.56
N LEU A 363 12.56 0.03 16.41
CA LEU A 363 12.25 0.77 17.64
C LEU A 363 12.24 2.29 17.39
N LYS A 364 11.56 3.01 18.26
CA LYS A 364 11.58 4.49 18.30
C LYS A 364 12.92 5.06 18.79
N ARG A 365 13.81 4.22 19.23
CA ARG A 365 15.20 4.51 19.66
C ARG A 365 16.20 3.72 18.83
N SER A 366 17.49 3.93 19.07
CA SER A 366 18.56 3.19 18.40
C SER A 366 18.38 1.66 18.55
N ARG A 367 18.82 0.92 17.53
CA ARG A 367 18.78 -0.54 17.53
C ARG A 367 19.51 -1.12 18.73
N PRO A 368 18.87 -1.99 19.55
CA PRO A 368 19.49 -2.63 20.69
C PRO A 368 20.44 -3.73 20.25
N THR A 369 21.41 -4.04 21.08
CA THR A 369 22.38 -5.14 20.86
C THR A 369 22.57 -5.96 22.14
N GLY A 370 23.09 -7.17 22.02
CA GLY A 370 23.45 -8.00 23.17
C GLY A 370 22.30 -8.29 24.13
N ASP A 371 22.52 -8.12 25.41
CA ASP A 371 21.53 -8.45 26.46
C ASP A 371 20.35 -7.47 26.48
N GLU A 372 20.54 -6.22 26.05
CA GLU A 372 19.43 -5.28 25.87
C GLU A 372 18.45 -5.77 24.80
N ALA A 373 18.96 -6.25 23.67
CA ALA A 373 18.13 -6.81 22.61
C ALA A 373 17.32 -8.01 23.09
N LYS A 374 17.92 -8.90 23.89
CA LYS A 374 17.23 -10.06 24.47
C LYS A 374 16.13 -9.63 25.46
N ALA A 375 16.39 -8.64 26.28
CA ALA A 375 15.42 -8.12 27.25
C ALA A 375 14.19 -7.50 26.54
N ILE A 376 14.42 -6.67 25.53
CA ILE A 376 13.35 -6.05 24.74
C ILE A 376 12.60 -7.11 23.93
N ALA A 377 13.29 -8.07 23.32
CA ALA A 377 12.63 -9.15 22.61
C ALA A 377 11.72 -9.98 23.54
N LYS A 378 12.14 -10.24 24.76
CA LYS A 378 11.30 -10.90 25.78
C LYS A 378 10.09 -10.05 26.13
N GLU A 379 10.25 -8.76 26.37
CA GLU A 379 9.16 -7.83 26.68
C GLU A 379 8.12 -7.81 25.55
N LEU A 380 8.54 -7.67 24.30
CA LEU A 380 7.63 -7.64 23.16
C LEU A 380 6.92 -8.99 22.92
N ARG A 381 7.60 -10.10 23.14
CA ARG A 381 6.99 -11.44 23.06
C ARG A 381 5.92 -11.64 24.12
N ASP A 382 6.17 -11.20 25.36
CA ASP A 382 5.23 -11.30 26.45
C ASP A 382 4.05 -10.33 26.24
N TRP A 383 4.30 -9.16 25.65
CA TRP A 383 3.27 -8.19 25.26
C TRP A 383 2.33 -8.79 24.21
N VAL A 384 2.83 -9.36 23.12
CA VAL A 384 1.98 -9.97 22.08
C VAL A 384 1.16 -11.14 22.67
N ALA A 385 1.78 -11.95 23.54
CA ALA A 385 1.06 -13.05 24.20
C ALA A 385 -0.06 -12.56 25.11
N LYS A 386 0.09 -11.39 25.73
CA LYS A 386 -0.96 -10.75 26.54
C LYS A 386 -2.09 -10.17 25.68
N GLU A 387 -1.76 -9.49 24.57
CA GLU A 387 -2.73 -8.78 23.73
C GLU A 387 -3.55 -9.73 22.85
N ILE A 388 -2.94 -10.76 22.28
CA ILE A 388 -3.60 -11.69 21.35
C ILE A 388 -3.79 -13.08 21.94
N GLY A 389 -2.78 -13.55 22.67
CA GLY A 389 -2.76 -14.90 23.25
C GLY A 389 -1.41 -15.61 23.07
N PRO A 390 -1.15 -16.66 23.85
CA PRO A 390 0.15 -17.36 23.83
C PRO A 390 0.55 -17.94 22.48
N ILE A 391 -0.42 -18.31 21.65
CA ILE A 391 -0.18 -18.90 20.32
C ILE A 391 0.40 -17.89 19.32
N ALA A 392 0.10 -16.61 19.49
CA ALA A 392 0.60 -15.52 18.66
C ALA A 392 1.99 -15.02 19.08
N LYS A 393 2.54 -15.58 20.16
CA LYS A 393 3.84 -15.17 20.70
C LYS A 393 4.96 -15.40 19.68
N PRO A 394 5.67 -14.36 19.20
CA PRO A 394 6.78 -14.53 18.26
C PRO A 394 7.86 -15.43 18.85
N LYS A 395 8.34 -16.40 18.08
CA LYS A 395 9.47 -17.23 18.47
C LYS A 395 10.77 -16.45 18.37
N ASP A 396 10.89 -15.67 17.29
CA ASP A 396 12.05 -14.82 17.02
C ASP A 396 11.60 -13.35 16.88
N ILE A 397 12.41 -12.45 17.47
CA ILE A 397 12.32 -11.00 17.21
C ILE A 397 13.69 -10.51 16.76
N ARG A 398 13.73 -9.84 15.61
CA ARG A 398 14.95 -9.25 15.03
C ARG A 398 14.78 -7.75 14.92
N PHE A 399 15.79 -7.01 15.31
CA PHE A 399 15.78 -5.55 15.31
C PHE A 399 16.55 -4.98 14.13
N GLY A 400 15.97 -4.00 13.46
CA GLY A 400 16.60 -3.24 12.39
C GLY A 400 16.44 -1.74 12.60
N ASP A 401 17.28 -0.95 11.95
CA ASP A 401 17.10 0.52 11.90
C ASP A 401 15.94 0.90 10.97
N ASN A 402 15.62 0.01 10.02
CA ASN A 402 14.47 0.13 9.11
C ASN A 402 14.00 -1.29 8.70
N LEU A 403 12.90 -1.37 7.96
CA LEU A 403 12.46 -2.58 7.27
C LEU A 403 12.84 -2.50 5.78
N PRO A 404 13.04 -3.65 5.08
CA PRO A 404 13.28 -3.64 3.64
C PRO A 404 12.01 -3.19 2.92
N LYS A 405 12.09 -2.03 2.28
CA LYS A 405 10.97 -1.39 1.58
C LYS A 405 11.33 -1.14 0.11
N THR A 406 10.32 -1.15 -0.72
CA THR A 406 10.41 -0.58 -2.05
C THR A 406 10.53 0.95 -1.94
N ARG A 407 10.97 1.62 -3.01
CA ARG A 407 11.00 3.09 -3.09
C ARG A 407 9.64 3.75 -2.84
N SER A 408 8.54 3.02 -3.00
CA SER A 408 7.19 3.47 -2.64
C SER A 408 6.80 3.23 -1.18
N GLY A 409 7.70 2.73 -0.34
CA GLY A 409 7.46 2.46 1.09
C GLY A 409 6.83 1.10 1.40
N LYS A 410 6.53 0.26 0.41
CA LYS A 410 5.94 -1.08 0.64
C LYS A 410 6.97 -2.04 1.20
N ILE A 411 6.66 -2.68 2.32
CA ILE A 411 7.52 -3.71 2.96
C ILE A 411 7.66 -4.93 2.04
N MET A 412 8.89 -5.34 1.81
CA MET A 412 9.23 -6.49 0.95
C MET A 412 9.29 -7.79 1.78
N ARG A 413 8.12 -8.29 2.23
CA ARG A 413 8.01 -9.47 3.11
C ARG A 413 8.69 -10.73 2.55
N ARG A 414 8.75 -10.86 1.22
CA ARG A 414 9.47 -11.98 0.57
C ARG A 414 10.95 -12.03 0.99
N LEU A 415 11.60 -10.88 1.13
CA LEU A 415 12.99 -10.81 1.58
C LEU A 415 13.11 -11.15 3.07
N LEU A 416 12.18 -10.66 3.88
CA LEU A 416 12.11 -11.01 5.31
C LEU A 416 11.90 -12.51 5.54
N ARG A 417 11.10 -13.18 4.69
CA ARG A 417 10.94 -14.65 4.76
C ARG A 417 12.24 -15.38 4.47
N SER A 418 13.00 -14.98 3.45
CA SER A 418 14.31 -15.59 3.17
C SER A 418 15.27 -15.39 4.34
N ILE A 419 15.32 -14.18 4.90
CA ILE A 419 16.12 -13.88 6.10
C ILE A 419 15.68 -14.74 7.29
N ALA A 420 14.37 -14.87 7.54
CA ALA A 420 13.83 -15.65 8.66
C ALA A 420 14.19 -17.14 8.55
N LYS A 421 14.22 -17.67 7.31
CA LYS A 421 14.61 -19.05 7.01
C LYS A 421 16.12 -19.27 6.96
N GLY A 422 16.94 -18.21 6.97
CA GLY A 422 18.39 -18.31 6.77
C GLY A 422 18.79 -18.65 5.33
N GLU A 423 17.91 -18.42 4.36
CA GLU A 423 18.15 -18.67 2.94
C GLU A 423 18.88 -17.48 2.29
N ALA A 424 19.69 -17.77 1.27
CA ALA A 424 20.30 -16.73 0.46
C ALA A 424 19.22 -15.93 -0.29
N ILE A 425 19.38 -14.61 -0.35
CA ILE A 425 18.47 -13.74 -1.08
C ILE A 425 18.78 -13.84 -2.58
N THR A 426 17.95 -14.57 -3.30
CA THR A 426 18.04 -14.76 -4.78
C THR A 426 17.00 -13.94 -5.53
N GLN A 427 16.08 -13.29 -4.81
CA GLN A 427 15.00 -12.50 -5.40
C GLN A 427 15.52 -11.15 -5.91
N ASP A 428 14.77 -10.58 -6.87
CA ASP A 428 15.06 -9.24 -7.39
C ASP A 428 14.97 -8.17 -6.29
N THR A 429 16.06 -7.47 -6.07
CA THR A 429 16.20 -6.37 -5.10
C THR A 429 16.28 -4.99 -5.77
N SER A 430 16.09 -4.89 -7.09
CA SER A 430 16.26 -3.65 -7.86
C SER A 430 15.33 -2.50 -7.41
N THR A 431 14.20 -2.83 -6.79
CA THR A 431 13.24 -1.86 -6.24
C THR A 431 13.48 -1.51 -4.77
N LEU A 432 14.48 -2.13 -4.12
CA LEU A 432 14.78 -1.91 -2.71
C LEU A 432 15.41 -0.52 -2.50
N GLU A 433 14.87 0.22 -1.54
CA GLU A 433 15.33 1.56 -1.21
C GLU A 433 16.76 1.57 -0.64
N ASN A 434 17.03 0.65 0.29
CA ASN A 434 18.32 0.51 0.96
C ASN A 434 18.75 -0.95 1.11
N PRO A 435 19.64 -1.46 0.24
CA PRO A 435 20.11 -2.86 0.32
C PRO A 435 20.86 -3.24 1.59
N ALA A 436 21.55 -2.29 2.24
CA ALA A 436 22.33 -2.57 3.46
C ALA A 436 21.48 -3.05 4.64
N ILE A 437 20.17 -2.80 4.62
CA ILE A 437 19.27 -3.27 5.67
C ILE A 437 19.14 -4.79 5.71
N LEU A 438 19.35 -5.48 4.61
CA LEU A 438 19.25 -6.94 4.53
C LEU A 438 20.35 -7.62 5.34
N ASP A 439 21.58 -7.12 5.24
CA ASP A 439 22.72 -7.63 6.01
C ASP A 439 22.50 -7.41 7.51
N GLN A 440 21.98 -6.23 7.87
CA GLN A 440 21.68 -5.89 9.25
C GLN A 440 20.65 -6.85 9.88
N LEU A 441 19.55 -7.13 9.16
CA LEU A 441 18.49 -8.02 9.65
C LEU A 441 18.90 -9.50 9.63
N SER A 442 19.87 -9.87 8.80
CA SER A 442 20.40 -11.23 8.75
C SER A 442 21.32 -11.55 9.93
N GLN A 443 22.04 -10.55 10.45
CA GLN A 443 23.02 -10.69 11.53
C GLN A 443 22.41 -10.62 12.95
N THR A 444 21.13 -10.33 13.07
CA THR A 444 20.48 -10.15 14.37
C THR A 444 20.05 -11.51 14.94
N ASN A 445 20.75 -11.97 15.94
CA ASN A 445 20.38 -13.08 16.82
C ASN A 445 20.07 -12.57 18.23
#